data_fd8ab42ec253039618e35990c98d25a2
#
_entry.id   fd8ab42ec253039618e35990c98d25a2
#
_cell.length_a   1.000
_cell.length_b   1.000
_cell.length_c   1.000
_cell.angle_alpha   90.00
_cell.angle_beta   90.00
_cell.angle_gamma   90.00
#
_symmetry.space_group_name_H-M   'P 1'
#
loop_
_entity.id
_entity.type
_entity.pdbx_description
1 polymer ?
#
loop_
_entity_poly.entity_id
_entity_poly.type
_entity_poly.pdbx_seq_one_letter_code
_entity_poly.pdbx_strand_id
1 'polypeptide(L)'
;AALAGDQDLLGRFVHVLQHRYLMPLGKAKDPASGRVMEAYTDLPGMQFYTANFLKDERPGKGGAHYDRRHAFCFETQYYPDACHKPNFPSPILKAGDTYKTTTIYKFYAE
;
A
#
# COMPACT_ATOMS: atom_id res chain seq x y z
N ALA A 1 10.89 9.19 12.36
CA ALA A 1 9.88 9.24 13.42
C ALA A 1 9.42 7.84 13.72
N ALA A 2 9.66 7.38 14.93
CA ALA A 2 9.39 6.03 15.35
C ALA A 2 7.88 5.76 15.35
N LEU A 3 7.42 4.84 14.52
CA LEU A 3 6.27 4.02 14.86
C LEU A 3 6.77 3.02 15.89
N ALA A 4 6.90 3.49 17.14
CA ALA A 4 7.32 2.66 18.25
C ALA A 4 6.21 1.68 18.59
N GLY A 5 6.55 0.41 18.57
CA GLY A 5 5.93 -0.63 19.36
C GLY A 5 4.64 -1.19 18.83
N ASP A 6 4.70 -2.00 17.78
CA ASP A 6 3.88 -3.21 17.72
C ASP A 6 4.53 -4.21 16.77
N GLN A 7 4.99 -5.33 17.31
CA GLN A 7 5.66 -6.38 16.54
C GLN A 7 4.68 -7.19 15.67
N ASP A 8 3.38 -6.90 15.74
CA ASP A 8 2.29 -7.66 15.11
C ASP A 8 1.72 -7.02 13.83
N LEU A 9 2.40 -6.04 13.23
CA LEU A 9 1.96 -5.39 11.99
C LEU A 9 2.39 -6.14 10.72
N LEU A 10 2.38 -7.46 10.75
CA LEU A 10 2.37 -8.28 9.54
C LEU A 10 0.98 -8.18 8.89
N GLY A 11 0.85 -7.20 7.96
CA GLY A 11 -0.24 -7.22 7.00
C GLY A 11 -1.63 -6.86 7.53
N ARG A 12 -1.83 -5.65 8.06
CA ARG A 12 -3.20 -5.13 8.20
C ARG A 12 -3.79 -4.87 6.82
N PHE A 13 -4.75 -5.72 6.43
CA PHE A 13 -5.64 -5.46 5.31
C PHE A 13 -6.73 -4.47 5.73
N VAL A 14 -6.83 -3.37 5.00
CA VAL A 14 -8.00 -2.49 5.10
C VAL A 14 -9.06 -3.04 4.16
N HIS A 15 -10.16 -3.55 4.73
CA HIS A 15 -11.32 -3.99 3.95
C HIS A 15 -12.11 -2.77 3.48
N VAL A 16 -12.24 -2.63 2.17
CA VAL A 16 -13.08 -1.58 1.56
C VAL A 16 -14.23 -2.24 0.81
N LEU A 17 -15.45 -1.81 1.13
CA LEU A 17 -16.65 -2.22 0.40
C LEU A 17 -16.54 -1.75 -1.06
N GLN A 18 -16.87 -2.64 -2.00
CA GLN A 18 -16.86 -2.36 -3.44
C GLN A 18 -17.80 -1.20 -3.79
N HIS A 19 -17.21 -0.05 -4.07
CA HIS A 19 -17.90 1.02 -4.78
C HIS A 19 -17.10 1.42 -6.02
N ARG A 20 -17.81 1.74 -7.12
CA ARG A 20 -17.23 2.23 -8.40
C ARG A 20 -16.49 3.57 -8.29
N TYR A 21 -16.17 4.01 -7.10
CA TYR A 21 -15.53 5.29 -6.82
C TYR A 21 -14.15 5.07 -6.21
N LEU A 22 -13.22 5.96 -6.53
CA LEU A 22 -11.92 6.02 -5.86
C LEU A 22 -12.12 6.26 -4.37
N MET A 23 -11.73 5.29 -3.55
CA MET A 23 -11.86 5.38 -2.10
C MET A 23 -10.50 5.71 -1.47
N PRO A 24 -10.47 6.57 -0.44
CA PRO A 24 -9.26 6.75 0.35
C PRO A 24 -8.99 5.47 1.15
N LEU A 25 -7.88 4.80 0.85
CA LEU A 25 -7.50 3.56 1.54
C LEU A 25 -6.45 3.78 2.63
N GLY A 26 -5.64 4.82 2.53
CA GLY A 26 -4.62 5.08 3.52
C GLY A 26 -4.13 6.52 3.51
N LYS A 27 -3.78 7.01 4.70
CA LYS A 27 -3.09 8.28 4.91
C LYS A 27 -1.90 8.05 5.83
N ALA A 28 -0.73 8.53 5.43
CA ALA A 28 0.45 8.58 6.26
C ALA A 28 0.93 10.02 6.40
N LYS A 29 1.31 10.41 7.61
CA LYS A 29 1.87 11.73 7.90
C LYS A 29 3.15 11.58 8.72
N ASP A 30 4.18 12.30 8.31
CA ASP A 30 5.36 12.52 9.14
C ASP A 30 5.15 13.79 9.97
N PRO A 31 4.99 13.68 11.30
CA PRO A 31 4.73 14.84 12.13
C PRO A 31 5.92 15.81 12.22
N ALA A 32 7.14 15.33 11.95
CA ALA A 32 8.33 16.18 12.03
C ALA A 32 8.46 17.10 10.81
N SER A 33 8.16 16.61 9.61
CA SER A 33 8.27 17.38 8.36
C SER A 33 6.92 17.91 7.86
N GLY A 34 5.80 17.45 8.42
CA GLY A 34 4.46 17.74 7.93
C GLY A 34 4.10 17.05 6.61
N ARG A 35 4.99 16.22 6.05
CA ARG A 35 4.72 15.53 4.79
C ARG A 35 3.60 14.52 4.94
N VAL A 36 2.69 14.53 3.97
CA VAL A 36 1.54 13.64 3.93
C VAL A 36 1.49 12.91 2.60
N MET A 37 1.14 11.62 2.66
CA MET A 37 0.80 10.79 1.51
C MET A 37 -0.57 10.18 1.74
N GLU A 38 -1.46 10.34 0.76
CA GLU A 38 -2.77 9.67 0.71
C GLU A 38 -2.82 8.74 -0.49
N ALA A 39 -3.39 7.55 -0.32
CA ALA A 39 -3.62 6.58 -1.38
C ALA A 39 -5.11 6.38 -1.63
N TYR A 40 -5.51 6.48 -2.89
CA TYR A 40 -6.88 6.26 -3.38
C TYR A 40 -6.85 5.20 -4.46
N THR A 41 -7.86 4.33 -4.50
CA THR A 41 -7.97 3.32 -5.56
C THR A 41 -9.39 2.82 -5.75
N ASP A 42 -9.67 2.24 -6.90
CA ASP A 42 -10.88 1.45 -7.21
C ASP A 42 -10.65 -0.06 -7.00
N LEU A 43 -9.45 -0.47 -6.56
CA LEU A 43 -9.16 -1.84 -6.17
C LEU A 43 -9.72 -2.17 -4.78
N PRO A 44 -10.03 -3.46 -4.51
CA PRO A 44 -10.74 -3.85 -3.29
C PRO A 44 -9.92 -3.76 -2.01
N GLY A 45 -8.60 -3.68 -2.09
CA GLY A 45 -7.75 -3.70 -0.91
C GLY A 45 -6.40 -3.02 -1.08
N MET A 46 -5.69 -2.93 0.03
CA MET A 46 -4.35 -2.37 0.08
C MET A 46 -3.49 -3.13 1.10
N GLN A 47 -2.29 -3.55 0.70
CA GLN A 47 -1.27 -4.06 1.60
C GLN A 47 -0.46 -2.88 2.15
N PHE A 48 -0.30 -2.83 3.46
CA PHE A 48 0.64 -1.93 4.11
C PHE A 48 1.91 -2.69 4.48
N TYR A 49 3.04 -2.25 3.94
CA TYR A 49 4.35 -2.84 4.18
C TYR A 49 5.30 -1.80 4.74
N THR A 50 6.01 -2.11 5.81
CA THR A 50 6.90 -1.19 6.54
C THR A 50 8.39 -1.51 6.38
N ALA A 51 8.77 -2.04 5.22
CA ALA A 51 10.16 -2.34 4.87
C ALA A 51 10.91 -3.24 5.89
N ASN A 52 10.20 -4.25 6.44
CA ASN A 52 10.78 -5.14 7.44
C ASN A 52 11.94 -6.01 6.92
N PHE A 53 11.98 -6.25 5.61
CA PHE A 53 12.99 -7.08 4.94
C PHE A 53 14.00 -6.27 4.13
N LEU A 54 13.90 -4.94 4.18
CA LEU A 54 14.87 -4.08 3.51
C LEU A 54 16.23 -4.23 4.19
N LYS A 55 17.28 -4.36 3.39
CA LYS A 55 18.67 -4.47 3.84
C LYS A 55 19.51 -3.47 3.09
N ASP A 56 20.41 -2.81 3.81
CA ASP A 56 21.34 -1.83 3.25
C ASP A 56 22.52 -2.53 2.54
N GLU A 57 22.21 -3.26 1.46
CA GLU A 57 23.23 -4.02 0.69
C GLU A 57 23.97 -3.15 -0.33
N ARG A 58 23.34 -2.07 -0.80
CA ARG A 58 23.93 -1.17 -1.81
C ARG A 58 23.44 0.26 -1.61
N PRO A 59 24.29 1.27 -1.85
CA PRO A 59 23.87 2.65 -1.83
C PRO A 59 22.75 2.91 -2.85
N GLY A 60 21.72 3.61 -2.43
CA GLY A 60 20.64 4.06 -3.27
C GLY A 60 20.95 5.37 -4.00
N LYS A 61 19.88 6.02 -4.49
CA LYS A 61 20.00 7.30 -5.21
C LYS A 61 20.69 8.36 -4.35
N GLY A 62 21.70 9.02 -4.92
CA GLY A 62 22.46 10.05 -4.22
C GLY A 62 23.34 9.53 -3.07
N GLY A 63 23.68 8.24 -3.05
CA GLY A 63 24.46 7.63 -1.98
C GLY A 63 23.66 7.33 -0.71
N ALA A 64 22.33 7.42 -0.75
CA ALA A 64 21.48 7.15 0.40
C ALA A 64 21.52 5.66 0.79
N HIS A 65 21.51 5.41 2.09
CA HIS A 65 21.44 4.07 2.67
C HIS A 65 20.02 3.76 3.13
N TYR A 66 19.50 2.60 2.71
CA TYR A 66 18.15 2.15 3.03
C TYR A 66 18.20 0.83 3.80
N ASP A 67 17.86 0.88 5.06
CA ASP A 67 17.84 -0.29 5.92
C ASP A 67 16.41 -0.58 6.42
N ARG A 68 16.28 -1.60 7.23
CA ARG A 68 15.02 -2.03 7.83
C ARG A 68 14.22 -0.86 8.38
N ARG A 69 12.96 -0.75 7.96
CA ARG A 69 12.00 0.31 8.37
C ARG A 69 12.36 1.73 7.95
N HIS A 70 13.25 1.91 6.96
CA HIS A 70 13.51 3.22 6.37
C HIS A 70 12.49 3.65 5.32
N ALA A 71 11.51 2.79 5.00
CA ALA A 71 10.45 3.06 4.04
C ALA A 71 9.13 2.40 4.43
N PHE A 72 8.07 2.73 3.72
CA PHE A 72 6.81 1.99 3.74
C PHE A 72 6.19 2.00 2.34
N CYS A 73 5.28 1.05 2.09
CA CYS A 73 4.51 0.97 0.86
C CYS A 73 3.01 0.90 1.15
N PHE A 74 2.22 1.59 0.32
CA PHE A 74 0.79 1.37 0.16
C PHE A 74 0.58 0.65 -1.18
N GLU A 75 0.30 -0.65 -1.14
CA GLU A 75 0.23 -1.53 -2.30
C GLU A 75 -1.23 -1.86 -2.60
N THR A 76 -1.84 -1.11 -3.53
CA THR A 76 -3.24 -1.31 -3.92
C THR A 76 -3.38 -2.58 -4.75
N GLN A 77 -4.31 -3.47 -4.37
CA GLN A 77 -4.38 -4.81 -4.95
C GLN A 77 -5.74 -5.48 -4.70
N TYR A 78 -5.95 -6.63 -5.37
CA TYR A 78 -6.92 -7.62 -4.93
C TYR A 78 -6.44 -8.30 -3.65
N TYR A 79 -7.38 -8.91 -2.90
CA TYR A 79 -7.00 -9.61 -1.68
C TYR A 79 -6.09 -10.81 -1.97
N PRO A 80 -5.16 -11.15 -1.06
CA PRO A 80 -4.36 -12.35 -1.19
C PRO A 80 -5.22 -13.58 -1.39
N ASP A 81 -4.77 -14.47 -2.28
CA ASP A 81 -5.44 -15.72 -2.61
C ASP A 81 -6.90 -15.55 -3.11
N ALA A 82 -7.24 -14.38 -3.62
CA ALA A 82 -8.62 -14.07 -4.04
C ALA A 82 -9.14 -15.02 -5.15
N CYS A 83 -8.26 -15.59 -5.96
CA CYS A 83 -8.63 -16.57 -7.00
C CYS A 83 -9.22 -17.87 -6.42
N HIS A 84 -8.90 -18.22 -5.16
CA HIS A 84 -9.42 -19.39 -4.46
C HIS A 84 -10.49 -19.04 -3.41
N LYS A 85 -10.90 -17.79 -3.32
CA LYS A 85 -11.86 -17.30 -2.32
C LYS A 85 -13.12 -16.77 -3.01
N PRO A 86 -14.19 -17.57 -3.16
CA PRO A 86 -15.37 -17.19 -3.92
C PRO A 86 -16.15 -16.00 -3.33
N ASN A 87 -15.93 -15.68 -2.07
CA ASN A 87 -16.49 -14.52 -1.38
C ASN A 87 -15.68 -13.22 -1.58
N PHE A 88 -14.51 -13.30 -2.24
CA PHE A 88 -13.70 -12.14 -2.57
C PHE A 88 -13.95 -11.67 -4.02
N PRO A 89 -13.73 -10.38 -4.32
CA PRO A 89 -13.67 -9.92 -5.70
C PRO A 89 -12.64 -10.73 -6.49
N SER A 90 -13.04 -11.22 -7.65
CA SER A 90 -12.17 -12.07 -8.47
C SER A 90 -11.07 -11.23 -9.15
N PRO A 91 -9.79 -11.64 -9.05
CA PRO A 91 -8.68 -11.04 -9.78
C PRO A 91 -8.53 -11.62 -11.19
N ILE A 92 -9.39 -12.58 -11.58
CA ILE A 92 -9.24 -13.34 -12.82
C ILE A 92 -9.73 -12.49 -13.99
N LEU A 93 -8.83 -12.23 -14.95
CA LEU A 93 -9.13 -11.63 -16.24
C LEU A 93 -9.25 -12.72 -17.29
N LYS A 94 -10.38 -12.74 -18.01
CA LYS A 94 -10.58 -13.70 -19.10
C LYS A 94 -9.98 -13.16 -20.40
N ALA A 95 -9.65 -14.07 -21.31
CA ALA A 95 -9.20 -13.68 -22.64
C ALA A 95 -10.27 -12.81 -23.34
N GLY A 96 -9.85 -11.66 -23.86
CA GLY A 96 -10.73 -10.67 -24.49
C GLY A 96 -11.28 -9.60 -23.55
N ASP A 97 -11.17 -9.77 -22.23
CA ASP A 97 -11.55 -8.72 -21.26
C ASP A 97 -10.49 -7.63 -21.18
N THR A 98 -10.90 -6.46 -20.73
CA THR A 98 -10.00 -5.32 -20.47
C THR A 98 -9.84 -5.11 -18.98
N TYR A 99 -8.60 -5.15 -18.48
CA TYR A 99 -8.27 -4.69 -17.13
C TYR A 99 -8.09 -3.19 -17.12
N LYS A 100 -8.87 -2.50 -16.29
CA LYS A 100 -8.76 -1.05 -16.08
C LYS A 100 -8.93 -0.75 -14.61
N THR A 101 -7.94 -0.10 -14.04
CA THR A 101 -7.94 0.33 -12.63
C THR A 101 -7.22 1.66 -12.49
N THR A 102 -7.50 2.36 -11.40
CA THR A 102 -6.87 3.64 -11.09
C THR A 102 -6.38 3.63 -9.66
N THR A 103 -5.13 4.02 -9.47
CA THR A 103 -4.56 4.32 -8.16
C THR A 103 -3.96 5.72 -8.18
N ILE A 104 -4.27 6.52 -7.16
CA ILE A 104 -3.78 7.88 -7.01
C ILE A 104 -3.01 7.97 -5.69
N TYR A 105 -1.77 8.44 -5.76
CA TYR A 105 -1.00 8.85 -4.60
C TYR A 105 -0.93 10.38 -4.58
N LYS A 106 -1.52 10.98 -3.55
CA LYS A 106 -1.53 12.43 -3.34
C LYS A 106 -0.52 12.79 -2.26
N PHE A 107 0.37 13.73 -2.59
CA PHE A 107 1.40 14.22 -1.69
C PHE A 107 1.21 15.69 -1.40
N TYR A 108 1.35 16.09 -0.13
CA TYR A 108 1.27 17.47 0.31
C TYR A 108 1.96 17.66 1.67
N ALA A 109 1.95 18.87 2.19
CA ALA A 109 2.41 19.19 3.55
C ALA A 109 1.30 19.87 4.35
N GLU A 110 1.19 19.52 5.64
CA GLU A 110 0.30 20.12 6.63
C GLU A 110 1.11 20.68 7.80
#